data_78f27077a23d36160d438863dd09f255
#
_entry.id   78f27077a23d36160d438863dd09f255
#
_cell.length_a   1.000
_cell.length_b   1.000
_cell.length_c   1.000
_cell.angle_alpha   90.00
_cell.angle_beta   90.00
_cell.angle_gamma   90.00
#
_symmetry.space_group_name_H-M   'P 1'
#
loop_
_entity.id
_entity.type
_entity.pdbx_description
1 polymer ?
#
loop_
_entity_poly.entity_id
_entity_poly.type
_entity_poly.pdbx_seq_one_letter_code
_entity_poly.pdbx_strand_id
1 'polypeptide(L)'
;MVESTAPESPGDTRSRILAAAMSLFGEQGYAGTSVRDISERLGVTKAALYYHFPSKETILDALLQPFMSELARLVDLVRQNPPPGPRIVVERLAELMSGSGGVLLVFVNDPSIIHRKIGESDMLSLQHALVRALAGPSPSQARLLRAHCAIGALKSGIMGRALERAAATEPAASVGRGGAGCGPRAVTAGGGAGGEDVDAVCSSTLRSLATRISQGLWPLVTAAERHEIVAAALAALGGEDGSRRPEAAGTCV
;
A
#
# COMPACT_ATOMS: atom_id res chain seq x y z
N MET A 1 -10.75 -8.66 45.82
CA MET A 1 -11.51 -8.87 44.59
C MET A 1 -10.49 -9.25 43.54
N VAL A 2 -10.37 -10.51 43.18
CA VAL A 2 -9.48 -10.98 42.10
C VAL A 2 -10.32 -10.92 40.85
N GLU A 3 -10.01 -9.99 39.94
CA GLU A 3 -10.60 -9.97 38.60
C GLU A 3 -10.23 -11.26 37.88
N SER A 4 -11.23 -12.09 37.68
CA SER A 4 -11.14 -13.31 36.89
C SER A 4 -11.00 -12.91 35.41
N THR A 5 -9.76 -12.86 34.93
CA THR A 5 -9.49 -12.73 33.50
C THR A 5 -9.94 -14.03 32.84
N ALA A 6 -11.03 -13.96 32.07
CA ALA A 6 -11.48 -15.08 31.26
C ALA A 6 -10.33 -15.54 30.34
N PRO A 7 -10.17 -16.85 30.09
CA PRO A 7 -9.13 -17.33 29.18
C PRO A 7 -9.39 -16.77 27.79
N GLU A 8 -8.44 -15.95 27.30
CA GLU A 8 -8.46 -15.42 25.94
C GLU A 8 -8.52 -16.57 24.92
N SER A 9 -9.40 -16.45 23.94
CA SER A 9 -9.51 -17.52 22.92
C SER A 9 -8.19 -17.58 22.11
N PRO A 10 -7.75 -18.76 21.65
CA PRO A 10 -6.52 -18.92 20.86
C PRO A 10 -6.49 -18.05 19.61
N GLY A 11 -7.66 -17.70 19.03
CA GLY A 11 -7.78 -16.79 17.89
C GLY A 11 -7.46 -15.35 18.23
N ASP A 12 -7.78 -14.89 19.45
CA ASP A 12 -7.47 -13.54 19.92
C ASP A 12 -5.96 -13.37 20.12
N THR A 13 -5.29 -14.29 20.78
CA THR A 13 -3.84 -14.25 20.96
C THR A 13 -3.07 -14.26 19.64
N ARG A 14 -3.51 -15.06 18.66
CA ARG A 14 -2.91 -15.09 17.32
C ARG A 14 -3.03 -13.75 16.63
N SER A 15 -4.19 -13.11 16.67
CA SER A 15 -4.41 -11.77 16.09
C SER A 15 -3.58 -10.69 16.78
N ARG A 16 -3.46 -10.75 18.11
CA ARG A 16 -2.60 -9.83 18.89
C ARG A 16 -1.12 -9.97 18.52
N ILE A 17 -0.64 -11.19 18.29
CA ILE A 17 0.74 -11.44 17.83
C ILE A 17 0.96 -10.78 16.46
N LEU A 18 0.04 -10.97 15.52
CA LEU A 18 0.14 -10.37 14.18
C LEU A 18 0.12 -8.83 14.25
N ALA A 19 -0.76 -8.24 15.07
CA ALA A 19 -0.83 -6.80 15.26
C ALA A 19 0.47 -6.21 15.86
N ALA A 20 1.02 -6.84 16.90
CA ALA A 20 2.28 -6.42 17.51
C ALA A 20 3.47 -6.57 16.55
N ALA A 21 3.53 -7.67 15.81
CA ALA A 21 4.56 -7.89 14.80
C ALA A 21 4.49 -6.84 13.68
N MET A 22 3.30 -6.52 13.18
CA MET A 22 3.09 -5.48 12.16
C MET A 22 3.59 -4.12 12.64
N SER A 23 3.26 -3.73 13.89
CA SER A 23 3.73 -2.48 14.49
C SER A 23 5.26 -2.43 14.56
N LEU A 24 5.88 -3.49 15.10
CA LEU A 24 7.34 -3.58 15.22
C LEU A 24 8.05 -3.59 13.86
N PHE A 25 7.50 -4.29 12.86
CA PHE A 25 8.05 -4.28 11.50
C PHE A 25 8.00 -2.88 10.87
N GLY A 26 6.96 -2.09 11.16
CA GLY A 26 6.88 -0.70 10.73
C GLY A 26 7.82 0.24 11.48
N GLU A 27 8.06 -0.01 12.79
CA GLU A 27 8.89 0.84 13.66
C GLU A 27 10.38 0.65 13.40
N GLN A 28 10.84 -0.57 13.25
CA GLN A 28 12.27 -0.93 13.22
C GLN A 28 12.67 -1.85 12.06
N GLY A 29 11.74 -2.09 11.13
CA GLY A 29 11.92 -2.97 9.98
C GLY A 29 11.83 -4.46 10.33
N TYR A 30 11.62 -5.29 9.32
CA TYR A 30 11.56 -6.74 9.51
C TYR A 30 12.90 -7.32 10.03
N ALA A 31 14.02 -6.90 9.45
CA ALA A 31 15.33 -7.39 9.86
C ALA A 31 15.67 -7.02 11.31
N GLY A 32 15.30 -5.80 11.74
CA GLY A 32 15.55 -5.29 13.08
C GLY A 32 14.64 -5.88 14.16
N THR A 33 13.55 -6.55 13.80
CA THR A 33 12.60 -7.13 14.76
C THR A 33 12.93 -8.59 15.05
N SER A 34 12.95 -8.96 16.31
CA SER A 34 13.10 -10.35 16.76
C SER A 34 11.79 -10.91 17.35
N VAL A 35 11.69 -12.25 17.42
CA VAL A 35 10.57 -12.92 18.11
C VAL A 35 10.51 -12.53 19.58
N ARG A 36 11.66 -12.19 20.17
CA ARG A 36 11.74 -11.70 21.54
C ARG A 36 11.05 -10.36 21.69
N ASP A 37 11.29 -9.42 20.79
CA ASP A 37 10.70 -8.08 20.85
C ASP A 37 9.18 -8.16 20.75
N ILE A 38 8.67 -9.07 19.90
CA ILE A 38 7.24 -9.31 19.76
C ILE A 38 6.65 -9.88 21.05
N SER A 39 7.32 -10.85 21.68
CA SER A 39 6.85 -11.46 22.93
C SER A 39 6.88 -10.45 24.10
N GLU A 40 7.93 -9.63 24.19
CA GLU A 40 8.06 -8.57 25.19
C GLU A 40 6.99 -7.47 25.01
N ARG A 41 6.70 -7.05 23.75
CA ARG A 41 5.64 -6.07 23.43
C ARG A 41 4.26 -6.55 23.89
N LEU A 42 4.00 -7.85 23.83
CA LEU A 42 2.73 -8.47 24.20
C LEU A 42 2.64 -8.87 25.67
N GLY A 43 3.75 -8.89 26.41
CA GLY A 43 3.80 -9.43 27.76
C GLY A 43 3.59 -10.95 27.82
N VAL A 44 3.90 -11.68 26.75
CA VAL A 44 3.77 -13.15 26.70
C VAL A 44 5.14 -13.83 26.70
N THR A 45 5.16 -15.11 27.09
CA THR A 45 6.41 -15.90 27.03
C THR A 45 6.76 -16.24 25.57
N LYS A 46 8.07 -16.40 25.27
CA LYS A 46 8.50 -16.89 23.96
C LYS A 46 7.86 -18.25 23.61
N ALA A 47 7.69 -19.13 24.61
CA ALA A 47 7.06 -20.44 24.42
C ALA A 47 5.61 -20.30 23.94
N ALA A 48 4.84 -19.37 24.53
CA ALA A 48 3.48 -19.08 24.10
C ALA A 48 3.44 -18.53 22.68
N LEU A 49 4.40 -17.67 22.30
CA LEU A 49 4.48 -17.17 20.93
C LEU A 49 4.85 -18.27 19.94
N TYR A 50 5.82 -19.12 20.25
CA TYR A 50 6.23 -20.23 19.38
C TYR A 50 5.14 -21.30 19.21
N TYR A 51 4.21 -21.41 20.16
CA TYR A 51 3.03 -22.26 20.00
C TYR A 51 2.14 -21.82 18.85
N HIS A 52 2.00 -20.50 18.64
CA HIS A 52 1.19 -19.93 17.55
C HIS A 52 1.98 -19.77 16.24
N PHE A 53 3.26 -19.40 16.33
CA PHE A 53 4.12 -19.12 15.20
C PHE A 53 5.54 -19.68 15.43
N PRO A 54 5.92 -20.75 14.73
CA PRO A 54 7.22 -21.40 14.89
C PRO A 54 8.42 -20.52 14.55
N SER A 55 8.23 -19.47 13.75
CA SER A 55 9.31 -18.55 13.35
C SER A 55 8.79 -17.16 13.02
N LYS A 56 9.70 -16.18 12.89
CA LYS A 56 9.38 -14.83 12.40
C LYS A 56 8.86 -14.87 10.96
N GLU A 57 9.37 -15.78 10.16
CA GLU A 57 8.92 -15.99 8.79
C GLU A 57 7.46 -16.43 8.72
N THR A 58 7.00 -17.30 9.62
CA THR A 58 5.59 -17.73 9.66
C THR A 58 4.65 -16.62 10.11
N ILE A 59 5.12 -15.67 10.91
CA ILE A 59 4.37 -14.45 11.24
C ILE A 59 4.25 -13.58 9.99
N LEU A 60 5.34 -13.36 9.26
CA LEU A 60 5.35 -12.60 8.01
C LEU A 60 4.41 -13.23 6.98
N ASP A 61 4.47 -14.56 6.81
CA ASP A 61 3.59 -15.28 5.89
C ASP A 61 2.10 -15.09 6.25
N ALA A 62 1.78 -15.16 7.53
CA ALA A 62 0.41 -14.94 8.00
C ALA A 62 -0.07 -13.49 7.77
N LEU A 63 0.82 -12.50 7.90
CA LEU A 63 0.52 -11.10 7.61
C LEU A 63 0.28 -10.84 6.12
N LEU A 64 1.06 -11.50 5.25
CA LEU A 64 0.94 -11.36 3.80
C LEU A 64 -0.17 -12.22 3.19
N GLN A 65 -0.64 -13.25 3.90
CA GLN A 65 -1.61 -14.22 3.39
C GLN A 65 -2.88 -13.59 2.77
N PRO A 66 -3.55 -12.60 3.39
CA PRO A 66 -4.73 -11.97 2.79
C PRO A 66 -4.40 -11.32 1.44
N PHE A 67 -3.30 -10.57 1.39
CA PHE A 67 -2.83 -9.92 0.16
C PHE A 67 -2.50 -10.94 -0.93
N MET A 68 -1.77 -12.01 -0.60
CA MET A 68 -1.40 -13.05 -1.55
C MET A 68 -2.62 -13.78 -2.11
N SER A 69 -3.64 -14.03 -1.27
CA SER A 69 -4.88 -14.66 -1.70
C SER A 69 -5.69 -13.79 -2.66
N GLU A 70 -5.79 -12.49 -2.39
CA GLU A 70 -6.48 -11.54 -3.27
C GLU A 70 -5.70 -11.29 -4.56
N LEU A 71 -4.37 -11.23 -4.48
CA LEU A 71 -3.50 -11.13 -5.63
C LEU A 71 -3.68 -12.33 -6.58
N ALA A 72 -3.72 -13.55 -6.04
CA ALA A 72 -3.99 -14.75 -6.82
C ALA A 72 -5.33 -14.67 -7.56
N ARG A 73 -6.39 -14.23 -6.87
CA ARG A 73 -7.71 -14.01 -7.49
C ARG A 73 -7.68 -12.97 -8.61
N LEU A 74 -6.92 -11.88 -8.43
CA LEU A 74 -6.75 -10.87 -9.48
C LEU A 74 -5.99 -11.44 -10.68
N VAL A 75 -4.95 -12.25 -10.45
CA VAL A 75 -4.21 -12.94 -11.52
C VAL A 75 -5.14 -13.86 -12.29
N ASP A 76 -5.94 -14.68 -11.61
CA ASP A 76 -6.90 -15.58 -12.25
C ASP A 76 -7.94 -14.80 -13.05
N LEU A 77 -8.42 -13.67 -12.51
CA LEU A 77 -9.38 -12.80 -13.18
C LEU A 77 -8.82 -12.26 -14.52
N VAL A 78 -7.61 -11.71 -14.51
CA VAL A 78 -7.04 -11.08 -15.72
C VAL A 78 -6.57 -12.12 -16.77
N ARG A 79 -6.42 -13.37 -16.37
CA ARG A 79 -6.08 -14.50 -17.26
C ARG A 79 -7.29 -15.17 -17.89
N GLN A 80 -8.51 -14.80 -17.52
CA GLN A 80 -9.72 -15.34 -18.14
C GLN A 80 -9.76 -15.04 -19.64
N ASN A 81 -10.39 -15.91 -20.40
CA ASN A 81 -10.59 -15.72 -21.83
C ASN A 81 -12.09 -15.88 -22.17
N PRO A 82 -12.81 -14.81 -22.58
CA PRO A 82 -12.32 -13.44 -22.74
C PRO A 82 -11.98 -12.76 -21.41
N PRO A 83 -11.04 -11.80 -21.41
CA PRO A 83 -10.71 -11.06 -20.20
C PRO A 83 -11.88 -10.16 -19.78
N PRO A 84 -12.05 -9.87 -18.47
CA PRO A 84 -13.09 -8.99 -18.00
C PRO A 84 -12.88 -7.56 -18.52
N GLY A 85 -13.97 -6.79 -18.57
CA GLY A 85 -13.89 -5.39 -18.98
C GLY A 85 -12.97 -4.56 -18.07
N PRO A 86 -12.34 -3.48 -18.60
CA PRO A 86 -11.36 -2.67 -17.88
C PRO A 86 -11.85 -2.15 -16.51
N ARG A 87 -13.13 -1.80 -16.40
CA ARG A 87 -13.74 -1.35 -15.13
C ARG A 87 -13.58 -2.39 -14.03
N ILE A 88 -13.88 -3.66 -14.30
CA ILE A 88 -13.79 -4.74 -13.31
C ILE A 88 -12.35 -4.91 -12.84
N VAL A 89 -11.39 -4.87 -13.77
CA VAL A 89 -9.95 -4.99 -13.45
C VAL A 89 -9.49 -3.83 -12.56
N VAL A 90 -9.88 -2.59 -12.90
CA VAL A 90 -9.53 -1.38 -12.13
C VAL A 90 -10.14 -1.43 -10.73
N GLU A 91 -11.42 -1.78 -10.61
CA GLU A 91 -12.12 -1.90 -9.32
C GLU A 91 -11.47 -2.97 -8.43
N ARG A 92 -11.17 -4.15 -8.97
CA ARG A 92 -10.49 -5.23 -8.22
C ARG A 92 -9.08 -4.87 -7.79
N LEU A 93 -8.33 -4.19 -8.66
CA LEU A 93 -7.00 -3.70 -8.30
C LEU A 93 -7.09 -2.61 -7.20
N ALA A 94 -8.08 -1.73 -7.27
CA ALA A 94 -8.32 -0.72 -6.24
C ALA A 94 -8.72 -1.35 -4.89
N GLU A 95 -9.57 -2.39 -4.90
CA GLU A 95 -9.93 -3.16 -3.72
C GLU A 95 -8.72 -3.83 -3.08
N LEU A 96 -7.92 -4.53 -3.88
CA LEU A 96 -6.67 -5.16 -3.42
C LEU A 96 -5.73 -4.14 -2.76
N MET A 97 -5.49 -3.02 -3.41
CA MET A 97 -4.53 -2.02 -2.94
C MET A 97 -5.04 -1.24 -1.71
N SER A 98 -6.33 -0.90 -1.67
CA SER A 98 -6.94 -0.18 -0.53
C SER A 98 -7.23 -1.08 0.67
N GLY A 99 -7.40 -2.36 0.43
CA GLY A 99 -7.58 -3.40 1.44
C GLY A 99 -6.25 -4.03 1.86
N SER A 100 -6.11 -5.32 1.63
CA SER A 100 -4.95 -6.12 2.07
C SER A 100 -3.59 -5.61 1.55
N GLY A 101 -3.57 -4.86 0.44
CA GLY A 101 -2.35 -4.28 -0.13
C GLY A 101 -1.63 -3.29 0.78
N GLY A 102 -2.31 -2.73 1.78
CA GLY A 102 -1.68 -1.82 2.75
C GLY A 102 -0.53 -2.44 3.54
N VAL A 103 -0.54 -3.76 3.74
CA VAL A 103 0.57 -4.46 4.39
C VAL A 103 1.90 -4.22 3.66
N LEU A 104 1.86 -4.03 2.34
CA LEU A 104 3.06 -3.77 1.54
C LEU A 104 3.72 -2.43 1.87
N LEU A 105 2.95 -1.45 2.37
CA LEU A 105 3.47 -0.15 2.78
C LEU A 105 4.45 -0.25 3.95
N VAL A 106 4.23 -1.22 4.84
CA VAL A 106 5.12 -1.48 5.98
C VAL A 106 6.49 -1.99 5.50
N PHE A 107 6.51 -2.68 4.36
CA PHE A 107 7.74 -3.25 3.78
C PHE A 107 8.31 -2.45 2.62
N VAL A 108 7.84 -1.21 2.39
CA VAL A 108 8.31 -0.37 1.27
C VAL A 108 9.81 -0.09 1.37
N ASN A 109 10.34 0.01 2.57
CA ASN A 109 11.78 0.22 2.83
C ASN A 109 12.61 -1.07 2.79
N ASP A 110 11.98 -2.23 2.66
CA ASP A 110 12.66 -3.53 2.51
C ASP A 110 12.07 -4.31 1.33
N PRO A 111 12.35 -3.86 0.10
CA PRO A 111 11.82 -4.52 -1.11
C PRO A 111 12.30 -5.97 -1.23
N SER A 112 13.36 -6.38 -0.55
CA SER A 112 13.86 -7.75 -0.56
C SER A 112 12.83 -8.75 -0.01
N ILE A 113 11.99 -8.33 0.93
CA ILE A 113 10.91 -9.15 1.49
C ILE A 113 9.86 -9.42 0.43
N ILE A 114 9.43 -8.37 -0.28
CA ILE A 114 8.40 -8.46 -1.32
C ILE A 114 8.90 -9.34 -2.47
N HIS A 115 10.12 -9.09 -2.95
CA HIS A 115 10.72 -9.90 -4.02
C HIS A 115 10.87 -11.37 -3.63
N ARG A 116 11.28 -11.66 -2.40
CA ARG A 116 11.43 -13.04 -1.92
C ARG A 116 10.10 -13.77 -1.78
N LYS A 117 9.00 -13.07 -1.41
CA LYS A 117 7.69 -13.70 -1.17
C LYS A 117 6.83 -13.79 -2.42
N ILE A 118 6.87 -12.78 -3.29
CA ILE A 118 6.08 -12.74 -4.53
C ILE A 118 6.89 -13.26 -5.71
N GLY A 119 8.22 -13.07 -5.67
CA GLY A 119 9.11 -13.30 -6.82
C GLY A 119 9.12 -12.12 -7.79
N GLU A 120 10.29 -11.78 -8.31
CA GLU A 120 10.44 -10.69 -9.28
C GLU A 120 9.73 -11.00 -10.61
N SER A 121 9.89 -12.24 -11.09
CA SER A 121 9.27 -12.70 -12.34
C SER A 121 7.74 -12.70 -12.25
N ASP A 122 7.16 -13.05 -11.10
CA ASP A 122 5.72 -13.09 -10.90
C ASP A 122 5.12 -11.67 -10.84
N MET A 123 5.84 -10.73 -10.24
CA MET A 123 5.41 -9.32 -10.18
C MET A 123 5.41 -8.68 -11.58
N LEU A 124 6.45 -8.91 -12.40
CA LEU A 124 6.52 -8.43 -13.77
C LEU A 124 5.45 -9.08 -14.65
N SER A 125 5.24 -10.40 -14.50
CA SER A 125 4.20 -11.13 -15.21
C SER A 125 2.81 -10.61 -14.89
N LEU A 126 2.53 -10.32 -13.62
CA LEU A 126 1.28 -9.69 -13.20
C LEU A 126 1.10 -8.30 -13.80
N GLN A 127 2.14 -7.46 -13.74
CA GLN A 127 2.08 -6.12 -14.32
C GLN A 127 1.78 -6.19 -15.83
N HIS A 128 2.44 -7.08 -16.57
CA HIS A 128 2.14 -7.29 -17.99
C HIS A 128 0.73 -7.80 -18.22
N ALA A 129 0.23 -8.74 -17.41
CA ALA A 129 -1.13 -9.25 -17.52
C ALA A 129 -2.19 -8.14 -17.26
N LEU A 130 -1.99 -7.31 -16.25
CA LEU A 130 -2.85 -6.16 -15.95
C LEU A 130 -2.87 -5.16 -17.11
N VAL A 131 -1.69 -4.77 -17.60
CA VAL A 131 -1.60 -3.84 -18.73
C VAL A 131 -2.32 -4.40 -19.97
N ARG A 132 -2.14 -5.67 -20.28
CA ARG A 132 -2.83 -6.31 -21.40
C ARG A 132 -4.35 -6.38 -21.21
N ALA A 133 -4.81 -6.71 -20.00
CA ALA A 133 -6.24 -6.76 -19.69
C ALA A 133 -6.89 -5.38 -19.84
N LEU A 134 -6.20 -4.31 -19.44
CA LEU A 134 -6.69 -2.93 -19.58
C LEU A 134 -6.58 -2.36 -20.99
N ALA A 135 -5.53 -2.71 -21.72
CA ALA A 135 -5.29 -2.22 -23.07
C ALA A 135 -6.13 -2.96 -24.14
N GLY A 136 -6.62 -4.15 -23.83
CA GLY A 136 -7.41 -5.00 -24.72
C GLY A 136 -6.59 -5.78 -25.76
N PRO A 137 -7.25 -6.53 -26.64
CA PRO A 137 -6.58 -7.32 -27.68
C PRO A 137 -5.94 -6.41 -28.73
N SER A 138 -4.71 -6.75 -29.15
CA SER A 138 -3.94 -5.99 -30.15
C SER A 138 -3.84 -4.49 -29.87
N PRO A 139 -3.34 -4.09 -28.70
CA PRO A 139 -3.36 -2.69 -28.29
C PRO A 139 -2.37 -1.85 -29.10
N SER A 140 -2.77 -0.63 -29.45
CA SER A 140 -1.85 0.41 -29.94
C SER A 140 -0.91 0.86 -28.83
N GLN A 141 0.21 1.49 -29.19
CA GLN A 141 1.13 2.04 -28.19
C GLN A 141 0.46 3.07 -27.28
N ALA A 142 -0.46 3.87 -27.80
CA ALA A 142 -1.25 4.82 -27.01
C ALA A 142 -2.12 4.11 -25.97
N ARG A 143 -2.77 2.99 -26.31
CA ARG A 143 -3.55 2.18 -25.37
C ARG A 143 -2.70 1.55 -24.29
N LEU A 144 -1.52 1.08 -24.60
CA LEU A 144 -0.55 0.57 -23.62
C LEU A 144 -0.14 1.66 -22.63
N LEU A 145 0.20 2.86 -23.13
CA LEU A 145 0.53 4.01 -22.28
C LEU A 145 -0.62 4.40 -21.35
N ARG A 146 -1.86 4.45 -21.88
CA ARG A 146 -3.05 4.73 -21.07
C ARG A 146 -3.26 3.70 -19.97
N ALA A 147 -3.05 2.41 -20.26
CA ALA A 147 -3.12 1.36 -19.25
C ALA A 147 -2.07 1.54 -18.15
N HIS A 148 -0.84 1.90 -18.50
CA HIS A 148 0.18 2.25 -17.51
C HIS A 148 -0.20 3.47 -16.67
N CYS A 149 -0.74 4.52 -17.30
CA CYS A 149 -1.22 5.72 -16.60
C CYS A 149 -2.36 5.39 -15.62
N ALA A 150 -3.31 4.55 -16.03
CA ALA A 150 -4.43 4.14 -15.16
C ALA A 150 -3.94 3.35 -13.93
N ILE A 151 -3.02 2.41 -14.11
CA ILE A 151 -2.40 1.67 -13.00
C ILE A 151 -1.61 2.64 -12.09
N GLY A 152 -0.87 3.57 -12.69
CA GLY A 152 -0.13 4.60 -11.97
C GLY A 152 -1.04 5.50 -11.14
N ALA A 153 -2.12 6.01 -11.73
CA ALA A 153 -3.12 6.84 -11.04
C ALA A 153 -3.73 6.11 -9.83
N LEU A 154 -4.07 4.83 -9.99
CA LEU A 154 -4.58 3.99 -8.90
C LEU A 154 -3.56 3.86 -7.77
N LYS A 155 -2.34 3.45 -8.09
CA LYS A 155 -1.26 3.27 -7.11
C LYS A 155 -0.98 4.57 -6.36
N SER A 156 -0.75 5.66 -7.09
CA SER A 156 -0.39 6.97 -6.52
C SER A 156 -1.56 7.58 -5.73
N GLY A 157 -2.79 7.44 -6.20
CA GLY A 157 -3.97 7.94 -5.51
C GLY A 157 -4.18 7.24 -4.17
N ILE A 158 -4.15 5.92 -4.13
CA ILE A 158 -4.33 5.15 -2.89
C ILE A 158 -3.18 5.40 -1.92
N MET A 159 -1.94 5.36 -2.43
CA MET A 159 -0.75 5.59 -1.62
C MET A 159 -0.71 7.00 -1.03
N GLY A 160 -0.93 8.03 -1.87
CA GLY A 160 -0.94 9.43 -1.45
C GLY A 160 -1.96 9.68 -0.35
N ARG A 161 -3.20 9.21 -0.53
CA ARG A 161 -4.26 9.36 0.50
C ARG A 161 -3.94 8.61 1.78
N ALA A 162 -3.35 7.42 1.69
CA ALA A 162 -2.92 6.67 2.86
C ALA A 162 -1.85 7.42 3.66
N LEU A 163 -0.85 7.97 2.98
CA LEU A 163 0.23 8.75 3.59
C LEU A 163 -0.27 10.07 4.20
N GLU A 164 -1.13 10.82 3.49
CA GLU A 164 -1.73 12.05 4.00
C GLU A 164 -2.53 11.80 5.29
N ARG A 165 -3.29 10.72 5.34
CA ARG A 165 -4.03 10.33 6.54
C ARG A 165 -3.11 9.92 7.69
N ALA A 166 -2.04 9.21 7.39
CA ALA A 166 -1.05 8.85 8.39
C ALA A 166 -0.41 10.10 9.01
N ALA A 167 -0.02 11.05 8.16
CA ALA A 167 0.56 12.32 8.60
C ALA A 167 -0.42 13.19 9.42
N ALA A 168 -1.70 13.24 9.02
CA ALA A 168 -2.73 14.02 9.72
C ALA A 168 -3.08 13.48 11.12
N THR A 169 -2.70 12.25 11.44
CA THR A 169 -3.05 11.60 12.71
C THR A 169 -1.92 11.73 13.74
N GLU A 170 -0.74 12.18 13.35
CA GLU A 170 0.30 12.52 14.32
C GLU A 170 -0.17 13.73 15.17
N PRO A 171 -0.34 13.58 16.51
CA PRO A 171 -0.56 14.74 17.36
C PRO A 171 0.65 15.66 17.15
N ALA A 172 0.39 16.96 16.99
CA ALA A 172 1.41 17.99 16.96
C ALA A 172 2.17 18.04 18.30
N ALA A 173 2.89 16.97 18.61
CA ALA A 173 3.70 16.80 19.80
C ALA A 173 5.08 17.38 19.50
N SER A 174 5.31 18.56 20.10
CA SER A 174 6.59 19.22 20.28
C SER A 174 7.21 19.93 19.05
N VAL A 175 6.50 20.93 18.51
CA VAL A 175 7.25 22.18 18.27
C VAL A 175 7.45 22.80 19.65
N GLY A 176 8.63 22.56 20.23
CA GLY A 176 9.05 23.17 21.47
C GLY A 176 8.87 24.68 21.36
N ARG A 177 8.05 25.24 22.26
CA ARG A 177 8.06 26.66 22.54
C ARG A 177 9.42 27.04 23.16
N GLY A 178 10.38 27.23 22.27
CA GLY A 178 11.61 27.94 22.57
C GLY A 178 11.49 29.31 21.97
N GLY A 179 11.31 30.32 22.83
CA GLY A 179 11.01 31.66 22.45
C GLY A 179 12.13 32.40 21.73
N ALA A 180 11.76 33.61 21.32
CA ALA A 180 12.53 34.78 20.97
C ALA A 180 13.09 34.86 19.53
N GLY A 181 12.38 35.62 18.75
CA GLY A 181 12.85 36.71 17.88
C GLY A 181 14.07 36.49 17.04
N CYS A 182 13.87 36.35 15.71
CA CYS A 182 14.77 37.02 14.77
C CYS A 182 14.07 37.24 13.43
N GLY A 183 14.21 38.44 12.91
CA GLY A 183 13.60 38.92 11.67
C GLY A 183 14.14 38.26 10.39
N PRO A 184 13.65 38.68 9.22
CA PRO A 184 13.92 38.01 7.96
C PRO A 184 15.41 38.15 7.54
N ARG A 185 16.09 37.03 7.45
CA ARG A 185 17.46 36.95 6.95
C ARG A 185 17.46 36.40 5.52
N ALA A 186 18.12 37.19 4.65
CA ALA A 186 18.26 36.97 3.24
C ALA A 186 18.70 35.54 2.86
N VAL A 187 18.08 35.02 1.79
CA VAL A 187 18.49 33.81 1.10
C VAL A 187 19.84 34.02 0.47
N THR A 188 20.90 33.41 0.99
CA THR A 188 22.16 33.19 0.28
C THR A 188 22.24 31.73 -0.11
N ALA A 189 22.40 31.48 -1.41
CA ALA A 189 22.62 30.16 -1.99
C ALA A 189 23.91 29.54 -1.45
N GLY A 190 23.84 28.32 -0.93
CA GLY A 190 24.99 27.56 -0.45
C GLY A 190 24.60 26.22 0.13
N GLY A 191 24.73 25.14 -0.63
CA GLY A 191 25.09 23.74 -0.34
C GLY A 191 24.57 23.03 0.88
N GLY A 192 23.71 22.00 0.69
CA GLY A 192 23.87 20.73 1.40
C GLY A 192 23.38 20.63 2.83
N ALA A 193 22.05 20.67 3.06
CA ALA A 193 21.45 20.18 4.32
C ALA A 193 19.95 19.90 4.15
N GLY A 194 19.59 19.05 3.21
CA GLY A 194 18.18 18.71 2.91
C GLY A 194 17.83 17.21 2.96
N GLY A 195 18.77 16.34 3.24
CA GLY A 195 18.54 14.90 3.20
C GLY A 195 18.03 14.29 4.51
N GLU A 196 18.46 14.78 5.65
CA GLU A 196 18.16 14.16 6.96
C GLU A 196 16.72 14.40 7.43
N ASP A 197 16.13 15.55 7.10
CA ASP A 197 14.76 15.86 7.52
C ASP A 197 13.69 15.09 6.71
N VAL A 198 13.93 14.81 5.44
CA VAL A 198 12.99 14.08 4.57
C VAL A 198 12.91 12.61 4.98
N ASP A 199 14.05 12.00 5.31
CA ASP A 199 14.11 10.60 5.77
C ASP A 199 13.43 10.43 7.14
N ALA A 200 13.57 11.40 8.03
CA ALA A 200 12.93 11.39 9.34
C ALA A 200 11.40 11.50 9.22
N VAL A 201 10.90 12.41 8.38
CA VAL A 201 9.44 12.57 8.12
C VAL A 201 8.87 11.34 7.44
N CYS A 202 9.57 10.76 6.46
CA CYS A 202 9.13 9.55 5.79
C CYS A 202 9.04 8.37 6.77
N SER A 203 10.04 8.23 7.64
CA SER A 203 10.08 7.16 8.65
C SER A 203 8.98 7.29 9.71
N SER A 204 8.63 8.52 10.14
CA SER A 204 7.54 8.76 11.11
C SER A 204 6.18 8.43 10.50
N THR A 205 5.94 8.85 9.27
CA THR A 205 4.70 8.59 8.53
C THR A 205 4.48 7.09 8.30
N LEU A 206 5.54 6.36 7.95
CA LEU A 206 5.45 4.90 7.77
C LEU A 206 5.17 4.18 9.09
N ARG A 207 5.76 4.63 10.21
CA ARG A 207 5.44 4.10 11.54
C ARG A 207 3.98 4.33 11.92
N SER A 208 3.46 5.53 11.71
CA SER A 208 2.05 5.85 11.92
C SER A 208 1.14 4.95 11.08
N LEU A 209 1.49 4.71 9.83
CA LEU A 209 0.76 3.82 8.94
C LEU A 209 0.77 2.37 9.44
N ALA A 210 1.92 1.85 9.84
CA ALA A 210 2.06 0.51 10.39
C ALA A 210 1.22 0.32 11.66
N THR A 211 1.21 1.32 12.56
CA THR A 211 0.39 1.32 13.76
C THR A 211 -1.11 1.27 13.42
N ARG A 212 -1.58 2.04 12.45
CA ARG A 212 -2.98 2.03 12.01
C ARG A 212 -3.37 0.69 11.39
N ILE A 213 -2.49 0.10 10.58
CA ILE A 213 -2.71 -1.23 10.01
C ILE A 213 -2.81 -2.26 11.12
N SER A 214 -1.92 -2.21 12.13
CA SER A 214 -1.92 -3.14 13.26
C SER A 214 -3.17 -3.02 14.15
N GLN A 215 -3.74 -1.81 14.24
CA GLN A 215 -4.98 -1.54 14.98
C GLN A 215 -6.25 -1.91 14.21
N GLY A 216 -6.14 -2.45 13.00
CA GLY A 216 -7.28 -2.80 12.17
C GLY A 216 -8.04 -1.59 11.61
N LEU A 217 -7.42 -0.41 11.56
CA LEU A 217 -8.01 0.81 11.01
C LEU A 217 -8.01 0.79 9.47
N TRP A 218 -8.61 -0.25 8.91
CA TRP A 218 -8.88 -0.41 7.49
C TRP A 218 -10.25 0.20 7.13
N PRO A 219 -10.42 0.66 5.90
CA PRO A 219 -9.51 0.74 4.76
C PRO A 219 -8.58 1.97 4.79
N LEU A 220 -7.44 1.90 4.06
CA LEU A 220 -6.48 3.00 3.91
C LEU A 220 -7.11 4.25 3.29
N VAL A 221 -8.11 4.06 2.45
CA VAL A 221 -8.92 5.09 1.81
C VAL A 221 -10.40 4.81 2.04
N THR A 222 -11.23 5.85 2.14
CA THR A 222 -12.68 5.68 2.24
C THR A 222 -13.28 5.12 0.95
N ALA A 223 -14.51 4.63 1.02
CA ALA A 223 -15.24 4.18 -0.16
C ALA A 223 -15.41 5.31 -1.21
N ALA A 224 -15.66 6.54 -0.75
CA ALA A 224 -15.78 7.71 -1.62
C ALA A 224 -14.44 8.03 -2.32
N GLU A 225 -13.35 8.11 -1.57
CA GLU A 225 -12.02 8.34 -2.15
C GLU A 225 -11.60 7.24 -3.13
N ARG A 226 -11.87 5.97 -2.80
CA ARG A 226 -11.63 4.87 -3.72
C ARG A 226 -12.43 5.01 -5.01
N HIS A 227 -13.71 5.44 -4.92
CA HIS A 227 -14.55 5.68 -6.08
C HIS A 227 -13.96 6.76 -7.00
N GLU A 228 -13.49 7.88 -6.45
CA GLU A 228 -12.85 8.96 -7.20
C GLU A 228 -11.54 8.51 -7.86
N ILE A 229 -10.72 7.75 -7.14
CA ILE A 229 -9.45 7.21 -7.67
C ILE A 229 -9.74 6.23 -8.83
N VAL A 230 -10.75 5.38 -8.69
CA VAL A 230 -11.20 4.46 -9.75
C VAL A 230 -11.72 5.24 -10.96
N ALA A 231 -12.51 6.29 -10.74
CA ALA A 231 -13.01 7.15 -11.80
C ALA A 231 -11.87 7.84 -12.58
N ALA A 232 -10.88 8.38 -11.88
CA ALA A 232 -9.68 8.96 -12.49
C ALA A 232 -8.88 7.95 -13.31
N ALA A 233 -8.71 6.73 -12.80
CA ALA A 233 -8.02 5.66 -13.53
C ALA A 233 -8.78 5.23 -14.79
N LEU A 234 -10.10 5.14 -14.71
CA LEU A 234 -10.97 4.83 -15.88
C LEU A 234 -10.96 5.96 -16.90
N ALA A 235 -10.96 7.23 -16.48
CA ALA A 235 -10.81 8.37 -17.37
C ALA A 235 -9.48 8.34 -18.14
N ALA A 236 -8.40 7.93 -17.49
CA ALA A 236 -7.10 7.76 -18.16
C ALA A 236 -7.14 6.69 -19.28
N LEU A 237 -8.00 5.66 -19.14
CA LEU A 237 -8.21 4.63 -20.17
C LEU A 237 -9.11 5.13 -21.30
N GLY A 238 -10.13 5.95 -20.99
CA GLY A 238 -11.16 6.44 -21.90
C GLY A 238 -10.83 7.68 -22.71
N GLY A 239 -9.61 8.23 -22.61
CA GLY A 239 -9.19 9.37 -23.43
C GLY A 239 -9.46 9.10 -24.90
N GLU A 240 -10.30 9.91 -25.51
CA GLU A 240 -10.79 9.80 -26.89
C GLU A 240 -9.62 9.53 -27.86
N ASP A 241 -9.78 8.49 -28.67
CA ASP A 241 -8.99 8.36 -29.90
C ASP A 241 -9.34 9.55 -30.80
N GLY A 242 -8.51 10.60 -30.76
CA GLY A 242 -8.67 11.82 -31.53
C GLY A 242 -8.48 11.61 -33.04
N SER A 243 -9.00 10.51 -33.60
CA SER A 243 -8.92 10.17 -35.02
C SER A 243 -10.30 10.04 -35.70
N ARG A 244 -11.35 10.65 -35.14
CA ARG A 244 -12.47 11.05 -36.03
C ARG A 244 -12.19 12.45 -36.55
N ARG A 245 -11.29 12.56 -37.56
CA ARG A 245 -11.42 13.64 -38.51
C ARG A 245 -12.80 13.52 -39.14
N PRO A 246 -13.64 14.59 -39.12
CA PRO A 246 -14.83 14.59 -39.95
C PRO A 246 -14.33 14.49 -41.41
N GLU A 247 -14.69 13.41 -42.10
CA GLU A 247 -14.62 13.36 -43.56
C GLU A 247 -15.36 14.61 -44.09
N ALA A 248 -14.60 15.52 -44.64
CA ALA A 248 -15.10 16.61 -45.38
C ALA A 248 -15.90 16.02 -46.57
N ALA A 249 -17.21 16.09 -46.49
CA ALA A 249 -18.08 15.82 -47.63
C ALA A 249 -17.65 16.73 -48.76
N GLY A 250 -16.89 16.16 -49.69
CA GLY A 250 -16.58 16.80 -50.97
C GLY A 250 -17.84 16.89 -51.78
N THR A 251 -18.44 18.10 -51.83
CA THR A 251 -19.44 18.43 -52.80
C THR A 251 -18.77 18.55 -54.16
N CYS A 252 -18.95 17.58 -55.02
CA CYS A 252 -18.74 17.76 -56.44
C CYS A 252 -19.94 18.51 -57.05
N VAL A 253 -19.64 19.62 -57.69
CA VAL A 253 -20.44 20.22 -58.79
C VAL A 253 -19.61 20.05 -60.03
#